data_5ff85b52db6ecb275a805f7f1658e4d3
#
_entry.id   5ff85b52db6ecb275a805f7f1658e4d3
#
_cell.length_a   1.000
_cell.length_b   1.000
_cell.length_c   1.000
_cell.angle_alpha   90.00
_cell.angle_beta   90.00
_cell.angle_gamma   90.00
#
_symmetry.space_group_name_H-M   'P 1'
#
loop_
_entity.id
_entity.type
_entity.pdbx_description
1 polymer ?
#
loop_
_entity_poly.entity_id
_entity_poly.type
_entity_poly.pdbx_seq_one_letter_code
_entity_poly.pdbx_strand_id
1 'polypeptide(L)'
;QLRIPNFPMPPLMNNHGNYIVSMANVCRWLAGKAEELGVEIFPGMACSEIVYGDKGEVRGVVAGEFGLGADGTPGPSYEPGMVLAGKYVFLSEGVRGSLSKEVIAKYDLSAGKCPQKFGLGMKEIWEIDPAKHKLGTVTHTMGWPLGSNAGGGSFIYHIEGNQVYVG
;
A
#
# COMPACT_ATOMS: atom_id res chain seq x y z
N GLN A 1 12.80 27.87 -13.30
CA GLN A 1 13.07 26.48 -12.94
C GLN A 1 14.50 26.16 -13.35
N LEU A 2 15.31 25.72 -12.39
CA LEU A 2 16.67 25.25 -12.65
C LEU A 2 16.60 23.75 -12.95
N ARG A 3 17.12 23.34 -14.09
CA ARG A 3 17.31 21.93 -14.43
C ARG A 3 18.71 21.50 -13.98
N ILE A 4 18.78 20.51 -13.12
CA ILE A 4 20.04 19.93 -12.68
C ILE A 4 20.23 18.61 -13.45
N PRO A 5 21.40 18.40 -14.10
CA PRO A 5 21.67 17.14 -14.77
C PRO A 5 21.77 15.98 -13.77
N ASN A 6 21.56 14.75 -14.25
CA ASN A 6 21.61 13.55 -13.41
C ASN A 6 23.03 13.19 -12.91
N PHE A 7 24.01 13.99 -13.23
CA PHE A 7 25.37 13.80 -12.77
C PHE A 7 25.97 15.15 -12.34
N PRO A 8 26.59 15.23 -11.17
CA PRO A 8 26.66 14.19 -10.13
C PRO A 8 25.38 14.12 -9.28
N MET A 9 24.86 12.91 -9.05
CA MET A 9 23.73 12.71 -8.13
C MET A 9 24.20 12.31 -6.74
N PRO A 10 23.55 12.79 -5.67
CA PRO A 10 23.82 12.27 -4.34
C PRO A 10 23.63 10.75 -4.28
N PRO A 11 24.43 10.00 -3.53
CA PRO A 11 24.36 8.53 -3.51
C PRO A 11 22.97 7.98 -3.21
N LEU A 12 22.20 8.62 -2.32
CA LEU A 12 20.84 8.23 -1.96
C LEU A 12 19.81 8.46 -3.07
N MET A 13 20.14 9.26 -4.07
CA MET A 13 19.29 9.55 -5.24
C MET A 13 19.78 8.82 -6.49
N ASN A 14 20.86 8.05 -6.39
CA ASN A 14 21.41 7.28 -7.50
C ASN A 14 20.66 5.96 -7.63
N ASN A 15 19.77 5.88 -8.61
CA ASN A 15 18.91 4.73 -8.87
C ASN A 15 19.25 4.01 -10.16
N HIS A 16 20.49 4.08 -10.63
CA HIS A 16 20.93 3.36 -11.81
C HIS A 16 20.76 1.84 -11.62
N GLY A 17 20.15 1.19 -12.61
CA GLY A 17 19.82 -0.24 -12.57
C GLY A 17 18.49 -0.57 -11.89
N ASN A 18 17.80 0.39 -11.31
CA ASN A 18 16.46 0.19 -10.78
C ASN A 18 15.39 0.41 -11.87
N TYR A 19 14.22 -0.19 -11.66
CA TYR A 19 13.07 -0.07 -12.55
C TYR A 19 11.98 0.78 -11.93
N ILE A 20 11.35 1.61 -12.75
CA ILE A 20 10.11 2.27 -12.38
C ILE A 20 8.96 1.44 -12.95
N VAL A 21 8.06 1.03 -12.08
CA VAL A 21 6.98 0.12 -12.42
C VAL A 21 5.67 0.53 -11.74
N SER A 22 4.55 0.12 -12.33
CA SER A 22 3.27 0.15 -11.63
C SER A 22 3.24 -0.99 -10.59
N MET A 23 3.14 -0.65 -9.31
CA MET A 23 3.00 -1.66 -8.25
C MET A 23 1.75 -2.52 -8.42
N ALA A 24 0.68 -1.98 -8.99
CA ALA A 24 -0.51 -2.77 -9.31
C ALA A 24 -0.21 -3.86 -10.34
N ASN A 25 0.62 -3.58 -11.35
CA ASN A 25 1.06 -4.57 -12.34
C ASN A 25 1.95 -5.64 -11.70
N VAL A 26 2.89 -5.22 -10.85
CA VAL A 26 3.76 -6.16 -10.10
C VAL A 26 2.93 -7.06 -9.19
N CYS A 27 1.97 -6.50 -8.44
CA CYS A 27 1.09 -7.30 -7.57
C CYS A 27 0.27 -8.32 -8.37
N ARG A 28 -0.30 -7.93 -9.51
CA ARG A 28 -1.03 -8.87 -10.37
C ARG A 28 -0.14 -9.99 -10.90
N TRP A 29 1.07 -9.66 -11.33
CA TRP A 29 2.03 -10.66 -11.78
C TRP A 29 2.45 -11.60 -10.66
N LEU A 30 2.73 -11.07 -9.47
CA LEU A 30 3.08 -11.87 -8.28
C LEU A 30 1.91 -12.75 -7.82
N ALA A 31 0.67 -12.25 -7.91
CA ALA A 31 -0.52 -13.03 -7.59
C ALA A 31 -0.59 -14.29 -8.45
N GLY A 32 -0.44 -14.16 -9.78
CA GLY A 32 -0.39 -15.32 -10.67
C GLY A 32 0.74 -16.30 -10.31
N LYS A 33 1.92 -15.80 -9.91
CA LYS A 33 3.01 -16.68 -9.46
C LYS A 33 2.72 -17.38 -8.13
N ALA A 34 2.02 -16.72 -7.23
CA ALA A 34 1.60 -17.32 -5.97
C ALA A 34 0.55 -18.43 -6.20
N GLU A 35 -0.42 -18.18 -7.08
CA GLU A 35 -1.44 -19.18 -7.47
C GLU A 35 -0.81 -20.41 -8.13
N GLU A 36 0.20 -20.23 -9.01
CA GLU A 36 0.97 -21.34 -9.59
C GLU A 36 1.63 -22.23 -8.50
N LEU A 37 1.91 -21.67 -7.33
CA LEU A 37 2.48 -22.37 -6.17
C LEU A 37 1.42 -22.90 -5.19
N GLY A 38 0.14 -22.80 -5.54
CA GLY A 38 -0.98 -23.30 -4.73
C GLY A 38 -1.46 -22.34 -3.64
N VAL A 39 -1.12 -21.05 -3.72
CA VAL A 39 -1.67 -20.03 -2.83
C VAL A 39 -3.04 -19.62 -3.34
N GLU A 40 -4.03 -19.63 -2.46
CA GLU A 40 -5.37 -19.11 -2.77
C GLU A 40 -5.41 -17.60 -2.49
N ILE A 41 -5.91 -16.83 -3.45
CA ILE A 41 -6.01 -15.37 -3.38
C ILE A 41 -7.47 -14.97 -3.52
N PHE A 42 -7.99 -14.21 -2.57
CA PHE A 42 -9.38 -13.76 -2.54
C PHE A 42 -9.47 -12.23 -2.63
N PRO A 43 -9.44 -11.66 -3.84
CA PRO A 43 -9.55 -10.21 -4.01
C PRO A 43 -10.91 -9.71 -3.54
N GLY A 44 -10.91 -8.58 -2.81
CA GLY A 44 -12.14 -7.97 -2.32
C GLY A 44 -12.73 -8.61 -1.06
N MET A 45 -12.13 -9.68 -0.54
CA MET A 45 -12.55 -10.31 0.72
C MET A 45 -11.89 -9.56 1.89
N ALA A 46 -12.66 -8.78 2.63
CA ALA A 46 -12.18 -8.10 3.82
C ALA A 46 -12.08 -9.05 5.01
N CYS A 47 -11.09 -8.82 5.88
CA CYS A 47 -11.02 -9.46 7.20
C CYS A 47 -11.58 -8.48 8.24
N SER A 48 -12.54 -8.94 9.04
CA SER A 48 -13.26 -8.12 10.03
C SER A 48 -12.72 -8.27 11.45
N GLU A 49 -12.20 -9.44 11.81
CA GLU A 49 -11.80 -9.75 13.17
C GLU A 49 -10.55 -10.64 13.23
N ILE A 50 -9.82 -10.55 14.36
CA ILE A 50 -8.77 -11.51 14.73
C ILE A 50 -9.38 -12.60 15.61
N VAL A 51 -9.17 -13.84 15.26
CA VAL A 51 -9.56 -15.00 16.09
C VAL A 51 -8.43 -15.32 17.06
N TYR A 52 -8.75 -15.29 18.34
CA TYR A 52 -7.80 -15.61 19.43
C TYR A 52 -8.11 -16.99 20.04
N GLY A 53 -7.09 -17.67 20.47
CA GLY A 53 -7.21 -18.89 21.27
C GLY A 53 -7.36 -18.60 22.76
N ASP A 54 -7.52 -19.67 23.57
CA ASP A 54 -7.77 -19.61 25.02
C ASP A 54 -6.65 -18.94 25.81
N LYS A 55 -5.42 -18.98 25.28
CA LYS A 55 -4.25 -18.32 25.89
C LYS A 55 -4.00 -16.93 25.34
N GLY A 56 -4.91 -16.42 24.51
CA GLY A 56 -4.83 -15.14 23.87
C GLY A 56 -3.96 -15.12 22.61
N GLU A 57 -3.44 -16.26 22.16
CA GLU A 57 -2.67 -16.34 20.91
C GLU A 57 -3.55 -16.15 19.68
N VAL A 58 -3.00 -15.56 18.61
CA VAL A 58 -3.69 -15.42 17.33
C VAL A 58 -3.83 -16.78 16.66
N ARG A 59 -5.05 -17.15 16.28
CA ARG A 59 -5.39 -18.44 15.63
C ARG A 59 -5.81 -18.29 14.19
N GLY A 60 -6.27 -17.10 13.80
CA GLY A 60 -6.80 -16.86 12.47
C GLY A 60 -7.47 -15.51 12.36
N VAL A 61 -8.29 -15.38 11.33
CA VAL A 61 -9.09 -14.19 11.06
C VAL A 61 -10.51 -14.59 10.64
N VAL A 62 -11.46 -13.69 10.85
CA VAL A 62 -12.78 -13.77 10.21
C VAL A 62 -12.71 -13.01 8.90
N ALA A 63 -13.08 -13.62 7.80
CA ALA A 63 -13.04 -13.02 6.47
C ALA A 63 -14.38 -13.17 5.74
N GLY A 64 -14.69 -12.25 4.83
CA GLY A 64 -15.86 -12.32 3.97
C GLY A 64 -17.17 -11.91 4.63
N GLU A 65 -17.14 -11.21 5.77
CA GLU A 65 -18.34 -10.65 6.38
C GLU A 65 -18.81 -9.42 5.60
N PHE A 66 -20.08 -9.38 5.20
CA PHE A 66 -20.67 -8.31 4.43
C PHE A 66 -22.03 -7.88 4.99
N GLY A 67 -22.46 -6.67 4.62
CA GLY A 67 -23.83 -6.20 4.83
C GLY A 67 -24.14 -5.78 6.26
N LEU A 68 -23.14 -5.47 7.08
CA LEU A 68 -23.36 -4.79 8.35
C LEU A 68 -23.69 -3.31 8.13
N GLY A 69 -24.66 -2.80 8.87
CA GLY A 69 -24.95 -1.37 8.96
C GLY A 69 -23.85 -0.60 9.69
N ALA A 70 -23.91 0.72 9.64
CA ALA A 70 -22.96 1.58 10.34
C ALA A 70 -23.00 1.41 11.89
N ASP A 71 -24.07 0.87 12.41
CA ASP A 71 -24.30 0.53 13.82
C ASP A 71 -23.85 -0.91 14.18
N GLY A 72 -23.29 -1.65 13.21
CA GLY A 72 -22.87 -3.05 13.37
C GLY A 72 -24.02 -4.06 13.33
N THR A 73 -25.25 -3.66 12.98
CA THR A 73 -26.38 -4.59 12.86
C THR A 73 -26.45 -5.21 11.48
N PRO A 74 -26.85 -6.51 11.37
CA PRO A 74 -27.04 -7.16 10.10
C PRO A 74 -28.11 -6.48 9.24
N GLY A 75 -27.76 -6.07 8.03
CA GLY A 75 -28.69 -5.55 7.03
C GLY A 75 -29.33 -6.64 6.16
N PRO A 76 -30.17 -6.26 5.18
CA PRO A 76 -30.85 -7.22 4.31
C PRO A 76 -29.92 -8.10 3.45
N SER A 77 -28.70 -7.64 3.19
CA SER A 77 -27.69 -8.36 2.41
C SER A 77 -26.55 -8.89 3.31
N TYR A 78 -26.84 -9.13 4.58
CA TYR A 78 -25.84 -9.63 5.51
C TYR A 78 -25.43 -11.06 5.16
N GLU A 79 -24.13 -11.27 5.06
CA GLU A 79 -23.49 -12.57 4.91
C GLU A 79 -22.48 -12.72 6.07
N PRO A 80 -22.59 -13.80 6.85
CA PRO A 80 -21.64 -14.04 7.93
C PRO A 80 -20.25 -14.35 7.36
N GLY A 81 -19.22 -13.86 8.03
CA GLY A 81 -17.84 -14.19 7.73
C GLY A 81 -17.52 -15.66 8.03
N MET A 82 -16.43 -16.14 7.43
CA MET A 82 -15.87 -17.45 7.74
C MET A 82 -14.57 -17.31 8.52
N VAL A 83 -14.31 -18.26 9.40
CA VAL A 83 -13.04 -18.33 10.14
C VAL A 83 -11.99 -18.99 9.27
N LEU A 84 -10.93 -18.28 8.98
CA LEU A 84 -9.72 -18.80 8.34
C LEU A 84 -8.65 -19.00 9.41
N ALA A 85 -8.42 -20.26 9.76
CA ALA A 85 -7.43 -20.64 10.77
C ALA A 85 -6.07 -20.95 10.13
N GLY A 86 -4.98 -20.56 10.80
CA GLY A 86 -3.63 -20.79 10.30
C GLY A 86 -2.62 -20.96 11.43
N LYS A 87 -1.49 -21.58 11.12
CA LYS A 87 -0.35 -21.68 12.05
C LYS A 87 0.29 -20.30 12.28
N TYR A 88 0.25 -19.45 11.29
CA TYR A 88 0.72 -18.06 11.31
C TYR A 88 -0.29 -17.16 10.61
N VAL A 89 -0.42 -15.95 11.09
CA VAL A 89 -1.20 -14.88 10.45
C VAL A 89 -0.28 -13.70 10.18
N PHE A 90 -0.21 -13.27 8.93
CA PHE A 90 0.57 -12.11 8.52
C PHE A 90 -0.38 -10.95 8.25
N LEU A 91 -0.24 -9.88 9.04
CA LEU A 91 -1.01 -8.65 8.86
C LEU A 91 -0.21 -7.69 7.98
N SER A 92 -0.54 -7.62 6.71
CA SER A 92 0.13 -6.78 5.71
C SER A 92 -0.78 -5.64 5.23
N GLU A 93 -1.52 -5.04 6.15
CA GLU A 93 -2.57 -4.05 5.90
C GLU A 93 -2.05 -2.63 5.63
N GLY A 94 -0.73 -2.46 5.61
CA GLY A 94 -0.10 -1.15 5.43
C GLY A 94 0.01 -0.33 6.71
N VAL A 95 0.27 0.96 6.56
CA VAL A 95 0.68 1.86 7.65
C VAL A 95 -0.42 2.10 8.71
N ARG A 96 -1.68 1.89 8.38
CA ARG A 96 -2.84 2.09 9.25
C ARG A 96 -3.82 0.92 9.20
N GLY A 97 -3.29 -0.29 9.17
CA GLY A 97 -4.10 -1.51 9.16
C GLY A 97 -5.08 -1.58 10.33
N SER A 98 -6.33 -1.96 10.07
CA SER A 98 -7.38 -2.01 11.08
C SER A 98 -7.10 -3.07 12.14
N LEU A 99 -6.89 -4.31 11.72
CA LEU A 99 -6.60 -5.43 12.62
C LEU A 99 -5.20 -5.31 13.24
N SER A 100 -4.25 -4.76 12.49
CA SER A 100 -2.90 -4.49 13.01
C SER A 100 -2.93 -3.56 14.23
N LYS A 101 -3.80 -2.54 14.25
CA LYS A 101 -3.94 -1.64 15.40
C LYS A 101 -4.45 -2.38 16.64
N GLU A 102 -5.40 -3.30 16.46
CA GLU A 102 -5.95 -4.11 17.56
C GLU A 102 -4.86 -5.00 18.16
N VAL A 103 -4.10 -5.70 17.33
CA VAL A 103 -3.01 -6.56 17.75
C VAL A 103 -1.90 -5.77 18.45
N ILE A 104 -1.52 -4.61 17.91
CA ILE A 104 -0.53 -3.71 18.52
C ILE A 104 -1.00 -3.26 19.90
N ALA A 105 -2.26 -2.86 20.04
CA ALA A 105 -2.82 -2.43 21.31
C ALA A 105 -2.94 -3.60 22.32
N LYS A 106 -3.45 -4.75 21.87
CA LYS A 106 -3.66 -5.92 22.72
C LYS A 106 -2.38 -6.44 23.37
N TYR A 107 -1.28 -6.44 22.63
CA TYR A 107 0.00 -6.97 23.09
C TYR A 107 1.02 -5.88 23.44
N ASP A 108 0.61 -4.62 23.48
CA ASP A 108 1.47 -3.47 23.74
C ASP A 108 2.77 -3.47 22.90
N LEU A 109 2.63 -3.78 21.60
CA LEU A 109 3.78 -3.93 20.70
C LEU A 109 4.53 -2.62 20.42
N SER A 110 3.96 -1.49 20.77
CA SER A 110 4.60 -0.16 20.66
C SER A 110 5.41 0.23 21.90
N ALA A 111 5.33 -0.52 22.99
CA ALA A 111 6.09 -0.21 24.21
C ALA A 111 7.60 -0.15 23.92
N GLY A 112 8.22 0.92 24.37
CA GLY A 112 9.65 1.15 24.21
C GLY A 112 10.11 1.41 22.76
N LYS A 113 9.19 1.64 21.82
CA LYS A 113 9.50 1.98 20.42
C LYS A 113 9.45 3.50 20.22
N CYS A 114 10.23 3.97 19.23
CA CYS A 114 10.12 5.36 18.80
C CYS A 114 8.73 5.64 18.21
N PRO A 115 8.19 6.86 18.37
CA PRO A 115 6.96 7.26 17.72
C PRO A 115 7.02 7.05 16.20
N GLN A 116 5.97 6.49 15.65
CA GLN A 116 5.88 6.26 14.22
C GLN A 116 5.76 7.61 13.49
N LYS A 117 6.53 7.77 12.41
CA LYS A 117 6.43 8.92 11.51
C LYS A 117 5.65 8.51 10.28
N PHE A 118 4.81 9.42 9.80
CA PHE A 118 3.97 9.20 8.62
C PHE A 118 4.36 10.16 7.51
N GLY A 119 4.51 9.65 6.29
CA GLY A 119 4.52 10.46 5.09
C GLY A 119 3.10 10.62 4.55
N LEU A 120 2.76 11.80 4.06
CA LEU A 120 1.55 12.05 3.31
C LEU A 120 1.90 12.11 1.83
N GLY A 121 1.23 11.29 1.02
CA GLY A 121 1.40 11.27 -0.43
C GLY A 121 0.05 11.32 -1.13
N MET A 122 0.00 12.09 -2.22
CA MET A 122 -1.12 12.09 -3.16
C MET A 122 -0.58 11.67 -4.51
N LYS A 123 -1.34 10.86 -5.23
CA LYS A 123 -0.97 10.40 -6.56
C LYS A 123 -2.18 10.40 -7.47
N GLU A 124 -1.98 10.90 -8.68
CA GLU A 124 -2.96 10.89 -9.75
C GLU A 124 -2.39 10.20 -10.98
N ILE A 125 -3.27 9.65 -11.80
CA ILE A 125 -2.95 9.10 -13.11
C ILE A 125 -3.68 9.94 -14.14
N TRP A 126 -2.92 10.50 -15.07
CA TRP A 126 -3.45 11.33 -16.15
C TRP A 126 -3.16 10.70 -17.49
N GLU A 127 -4.13 10.70 -18.37
CA GLU A 127 -3.92 10.45 -19.79
C GLU A 127 -3.61 11.77 -20.48
N ILE A 128 -2.50 11.82 -21.24
CA ILE A 128 -2.02 13.02 -21.88
C ILE A 128 -1.96 12.86 -23.41
N ASP A 129 -1.88 14.00 -24.10
CA ASP A 129 -1.65 14.03 -25.54
C ASP A 129 -0.42 13.18 -25.91
N PRO A 130 -0.57 12.17 -26.81
CA PRO A 130 0.52 11.33 -27.27
C PRO A 130 1.74 12.11 -27.77
N ALA A 131 1.52 13.28 -28.38
CA ALA A 131 2.62 14.14 -28.86
C ALA A 131 3.50 14.70 -27.73
N LYS A 132 2.97 14.76 -26.51
CA LYS A 132 3.67 15.22 -25.31
C LYS A 132 4.21 14.07 -24.46
N HIS A 133 3.76 12.86 -24.73
CA HIS A 133 4.16 11.68 -23.99
C HIS A 133 5.58 11.23 -24.38
N LYS A 134 6.36 10.81 -23.39
CA LYS A 134 7.73 10.28 -23.58
C LYS A 134 7.94 9.13 -22.62
N LEU A 135 7.56 7.93 -23.04
CA LEU A 135 7.68 6.71 -22.24
C LEU A 135 9.05 6.59 -21.54
N GLY A 136 9.03 6.27 -20.27
CA GLY A 136 10.24 6.11 -19.45
C GLY A 136 10.85 7.43 -18.95
N THR A 137 10.24 8.59 -19.25
CA THR A 137 10.68 9.85 -18.66
C THR A 137 10.30 9.89 -17.19
N VAL A 138 11.28 10.21 -16.35
CA VAL A 138 11.14 10.36 -14.90
C VAL A 138 11.60 11.75 -14.52
N THR A 139 10.73 12.48 -13.85
CA THR A 139 11.04 13.80 -13.31
C THR A 139 10.76 13.82 -11.82
N HIS A 140 11.73 14.20 -11.02
CA HIS A 140 11.55 14.50 -9.61
C HIS A 140 11.69 16.00 -9.38
N THR A 141 10.94 16.53 -8.42
CA THR A 141 11.06 17.90 -7.95
C THR A 141 11.19 17.94 -6.44
N MET A 142 11.74 19.03 -5.93
CA MET A 142 11.83 19.30 -4.50
C MET A 142 11.66 20.80 -4.26
N GLY A 143 11.30 21.16 -3.03
CA GLY A 143 11.13 22.56 -2.64
C GLY A 143 9.70 23.06 -2.78
N TRP A 144 9.54 24.29 -3.31
CA TRP A 144 8.22 24.91 -3.40
C TRP A 144 7.15 23.98 -4.01
N PRO A 145 5.93 23.91 -3.39
CA PRO A 145 5.38 24.78 -2.35
C PRO A 145 5.78 24.41 -0.91
N LEU A 146 6.62 23.41 -0.71
CA LEU A 146 7.06 22.99 0.61
C LEU A 146 8.09 23.98 1.19
N GLY A 147 7.92 24.33 2.47
CA GLY A 147 8.89 25.12 3.21
C GLY A 147 10.16 24.34 3.55
N SER A 148 11.21 25.04 3.98
CA SER A 148 12.51 24.43 4.32
C SER A 148 12.49 23.48 5.52
N ASN A 149 11.42 23.49 6.29
CA ASN A 149 11.18 22.62 7.44
C ASN A 149 10.38 21.35 7.10
N ALA A 150 9.95 21.18 5.84
CA ALA A 150 9.20 20.03 5.36
C ALA A 150 10.03 19.26 4.32
N GLY A 151 10.26 17.98 4.59
CA GLY A 151 10.82 17.07 3.59
C GLY A 151 9.76 16.64 2.59
N GLY A 152 10.11 16.61 1.30
CA GLY A 152 9.22 16.13 0.26
C GLY A 152 9.48 16.81 -1.08
N GLY A 153 8.64 16.46 -2.04
CA GLY A 153 8.71 16.92 -3.41
C GLY A 153 7.62 16.27 -4.24
N SER A 154 7.78 16.29 -5.55
CA SER A 154 6.86 15.64 -6.47
C SER A 154 7.59 14.82 -7.52
N PHE A 155 6.84 13.98 -8.20
CA PHE A 155 7.33 13.20 -9.32
C PHE A 155 6.32 13.21 -10.48
N ILE A 156 6.84 13.07 -11.70
CA ILE A 156 6.07 12.80 -12.91
C ILE A 156 6.76 11.64 -13.62
N TYR A 157 6.03 10.55 -13.81
CA TYR A 157 6.50 9.36 -14.51
C TYR A 157 5.65 9.08 -15.74
N HIS A 158 6.27 9.03 -16.90
CA HIS A 158 5.61 8.63 -18.15
C HIS A 158 5.65 7.11 -18.27
N ILE A 159 4.49 6.48 -18.20
CA ILE A 159 4.29 5.03 -18.27
C ILE A 159 3.57 4.62 -19.55
N GLU A 160 3.24 3.34 -19.71
CA GLU A 160 2.52 2.83 -20.90
C GLU A 160 1.16 3.50 -21.07
N GLY A 161 0.62 3.43 -22.30
CA GLY A 161 -0.75 3.88 -22.61
C GLY A 161 -0.94 5.40 -22.61
N ASN A 162 0.10 6.19 -22.91
CA ASN A 162 0.08 7.65 -22.86
C ASN A 162 -0.28 8.22 -21.47
N GLN A 163 -0.05 7.44 -20.42
CA GLN A 163 -0.34 7.84 -19.06
C GLN A 163 0.88 8.45 -18.39
N VAL A 164 0.61 9.38 -17.49
CA VAL A 164 1.60 9.93 -16.56
C VAL A 164 1.11 9.78 -15.13
N TYR A 165 2.00 9.33 -14.26
CA TYR A 165 1.79 9.36 -12.81
C TYR A 165 2.35 10.67 -12.27
N VAL A 166 1.51 11.40 -11.54
CA VAL A 166 1.87 12.64 -10.84
C VAL A 166 1.64 12.41 -9.36
N GLY A 167 2.64 12.65 -8.58
CA GLY A 167 2.53 12.48 -7.15
C GLY A 167 3.44 13.41 -6.36
#